data_1c0f4f78393eb9b466e143ed857c5c72
#
_entry.id   1c0f4f78393eb9b466e143ed857c5c72
#
_cell.length_a   1.000
_cell.length_b   1.000
_cell.length_c   1.000
_cell.angle_alpha   90.00
_cell.angle_beta   90.00
_cell.angle_gamma   90.00
#
_symmetry.space_group_name_H-M   'P 1'
#
loop_
_entity.id
_entity.type
_entity.pdbx_description
1 polymer ?
#
loop_
_entity_poly.entity_id
_entity_poly.type
_entity_poly.pdbx_seq_one_letter_code
_entity_poly.pdbx_strand_id
1 'polypeptide(L)'
;DALNQPFTVHVIDVGQGDSILVKSGDHAMLIDAGERGNDQTILDYLKANSVEKLDYIVATHPHSDHIGSMPKVIEGIKVDNIIIPKLPNSLVPTTSIYQKLIKAIKASGAKVISAKVGDTYTLGDAKITIVGPVGTPEDLNNASVVMKVVYGKNSFLFTGDAEAKSEKQILANGADIK
;
A
#
# COMPACT_ATOMS: atom_id res chain seq x y z
N ASP A 1 -3.89 19.20 -17.65
CA ASP A 1 -2.70 18.93 -16.82
C ASP A 1 -3.00 17.81 -15.84
N ALA A 2 -2.20 16.72 -15.84
CA ALA A 2 -2.39 15.59 -14.95
C ALA A 2 -2.29 15.98 -13.46
N LEU A 3 -1.58 17.06 -13.16
CA LEU A 3 -1.38 17.58 -11.79
C LEU A 3 -2.67 18.13 -11.16
N ASN A 4 -3.64 18.54 -11.97
CA ASN A 4 -4.89 19.13 -11.49
C ASN A 4 -6.10 18.20 -11.64
N GLN A 5 -5.88 16.92 -11.93
CA GLN A 5 -6.98 15.96 -11.97
C GLN A 5 -7.48 15.67 -10.55
N PRO A 6 -8.81 15.60 -10.35
CA PRO A 6 -9.41 15.38 -9.03
C PRO A 6 -9.08 14.00 -8.46
N PHE A 7 -8.80 13.01 -9.33
CA PHE A 7 -8.36 11.67 -8.94
C PHE A 7 -7.43 11.08 -10.01
N THR A 8 -6.31 10.52 -9.58
CA THR A 8 -5.36 9.84 -10.47
C THR A 8 -4.74 8.61 -9.81
N VAL A 9 -4.45 7.61 -10.63
CA VAL A 9 -3.68 6.42 -10.26
C VAL A 9 -2.45 6.36 -11.15
N HIS A 10 -1.28 6.31 -10.55
CA HIS A 10 0.01 6.27 -11.22
C HIS A 10 0.72 4.96 -10.89
N VAL A 11 1.09 4.19 -11.89
CA VAL A 11 2.00 3.05 -11.72
C VAL A 11 3.40 3.56 -11.96
N ILE A 12 4.22 3.55 -10.91
CA ILE A 12 5.61 4.06 -10.97
C ILE A 12 6.49 2.92 -11.48
N ASP A 13 7.29 3.20 -12.52
CA ASP A 13 8.25 2.22 -13.02
C ASP A 13 9.41 2.05 -12.04
N VAL A 14 9.39 0.96 -11.31
CA VAL A 14 10.41 0.53 -10.35
C VAL A 14 11.13 -0.75 -10.79
N GLY A 15 10.91 -1.18 -12.06
CA GLY A 15 11.38 -2.47 -12.56
C GLY A 15 10.56 -3.61 -11.97
N GLN A 16 11.23 -4.58 -11.33
CA GLN A 16 10.54 -5.68 -10.64
C GLN A 16 9.81 -5.17 -9.39
N GLY A 17 8.57 -5.61 -9.20
CA GLY A 17 7.73 -5.27 -8.07
C GLY A 17 6.76 -4.12 -8.32
N ASP A 18 6.11 -3.65 -7.27
CA ASP A 18 5.05 -2.65 -7.34
C ASP A 18 5.41 -1.35 -6.63
N SER A 19 4.98 -0.23 -7.23
CA SER A 19 4.85 1.06 -6.56
C SER A 19 3.76 1.87 -7.23
N ILE A 20 2.66 2.14 -6.51
CA ILE A 20 1.47 2.78 -7.06
C ILE A 20 1.12 4.01 -6.23
N LEU A 21 1.08 5.18 -6.88
CA LEU A 21 0.61 6.41 -6.26
C LEU A 21 -0.86 6.63 -6.62
N VAL A 22 -1.70 6.79 -5.60
CA VAL A 22 -3.10 7.19 -5.74
C VAL A 22 -3.26 8.60 -5.17
N LYS A 23 -3.77 9.52 -5.98
CA LYS A 23 -4.06 10.90 -5.56
C LYS A 23 -5.55 11.19 -5.64
N SER A 24 -6.06 11.93 -4.66
CA SER A 24 -7.41 12.47 -4.62
C SER A 24 -7.34 13.93 -4.12
N GLY A 25 -7.36 14.89 -5.05
CA GLY A 25 -7.01 16.28 -4.75
C GLY A 25 -5.61 16.40 -4.17
N ASP A 26 -5.49 17.02 -2.99
CA ASP A 26 -4.22 17.21 -2.28
C ASP A 26 -3.82 16.02 -1.40
N HIS A 27 -4.62 14.96 -1.41
CA HIS A 27 -4.40 13.74 -0.64
C HIS A 27 -3.68 12.68 -1.47
N ALA A 28 -2.75 11.95 -0.85
CA ALA A 28 -1.93 10.96 -1.53
C ALA A 28 -1.74 9.68 -0.71
N MET A 29 -1.79 8.54 -1.40
CA MET A 29 -1.47 7.22 -0.87
C MET A 29 -0.45 6.54 -1.79
N LEU A 30 0.60 5.99 -1.21
CA LEU A 30 1.57 5.13 -1.91
C LEU A 30 1.34 3.68 -1.52
N ILE A 31 1.17 2.81 -2.50
CA ILE A 31 1.03 1.36 -2.32
C ILE A 31 2.32 0.72 -2.81
N ASP A 32 3.06 0.08 -1.91
CA ASP A 32 4.35 -0.53 -2.14
C ASP A 32 5.45 0.43 -2.66
N ALA A 33 6.69 -0.02 -2.66
CA ALA A 33 7.85 0.81 -2.96
C ALA A 33 8.97 0.05 -3.69
N GLY A 34 8.61 -0.98 -4.45
CA GLY A 34 9.54 -1.73 -5.28
C GLY A 34 10.73 -2.34 -4.55
N GLU A 35 11.68 -2.85 -5.33
CA GLU A 35 12.96 -3.36 -4.85
C GLU A 35 13.82 -2.25 -4.22
N ARG A 36 14.83 -2.69 -3.47
CA ARG A 36 15.85 -1.80 -2.91
C ARG A 36 16.56 -1.00 -4.00
N GLY A 37 16.71 0.32 -3.77
CA GLY A 37 17.38 1.24 -4.68
C GLY A 37 16.42 2.11 -5.50
N ASN A 38 15.11 1.91 -5.37
CA ASN A 38 14.09 2.73 -6.03
C ASN A 38 13.64 3.94 -5.19
N ASP A 39 14.17 4.10 -3.98
CA ASP A 39 13.77 5.16 -3.05
C ASP A 39 13.87 6.56 -3.67
N GLN A 40 14.98 6.88 -4.34
CA GLN A 40 15.15 8.19 -4.95
C GLN A 40 14.19 8.39 -6.14
N THR A 41 14.02 7.36 -6.99
CA THR A 41 13.06 7.39 -8.10
C THR A 41 11.64 7.68 -7.61
N ILE A 42 11.23 7.00 -6.53
CA ILE A 42 9.89 7.18 -5.95
C ILE A 42 9.76 8.57 -5.33
N LEU A 43 10.73 9.03 -4.54
CA LEU A 43 10.69 10.35 -3.91
C LEU A 43 10.68 11.48 -4.94
N ASP A 44 11.46 11.37 -6.01
CA ASP A 44 11.47 12.34 -7.11
C ASP A 44 10.12 12.33 -7.85
N TYR A 45 9.53 11.15 -8.05
CA TYR A 45 8.22 11.02 -8.67
C TYR A 45 7.11 11.67 -7.82
N LEU A 46 7.13 11.43 -6.51
CA LEU A 46 6.21 12.06 -5.56
C LEU A 46 6.33 13.59 -5.61
N LYS A 47 7.57 14.11 -5.57
CA LYS A 47 7.86 15.54 -5.67
C LYS A 47 7.38 16.14 -6.99
N ALA A 48 7.65 15.47 -8.12
CA ALA A 48 7.22 15.91 -9.46
C ALA A 48 5.69 15.99 -9.59
N ASN A 49 4.98 15.20 -8.80
CA ASN A 49 3.51 15.19 -8.73
C ASN A 49 2.96 16.03 -7.56
N SER A 50 3.77 16.94 -7.00
CA SER A 50 3.39 17.86 -5.91
C SER A 50 2.89 17.14 -4.65
N VAL A 51 3.43 15.95 -4.36
CA VAL A 51 3.15 15.21 -3.13
C VAL A 51 4.20 15.59 -2.08
N GLU A 52 3.81 16.39 -1.10
CA GLU A 52 4.69 16.82 0.00
C GLU A 52 4.56 15.91 1.22
N LYS A 53 3.48 15.14 1.27
CA LYS A 53 3.14 14.25 2.37
C LYS A 53 2.27 13.08 1.85
N LEU A 54 2.40 11.93 2.47
CA LEU A 54 1.52 10.79 2.25
C LEU A 54 0.51 10.68 3.40
N ASP A 55 -0.78 10.69 3.08
CA ASP A 55 -1.84 10.38 4.05
C ASP A 55 -1.75 8.90 4.46
N TYR A 56 -1.39 8.05 3.49
CA TYR A 56 -1.16 6.62 3.71
C TYR A 56 0.05 6.13 2.91
N ILE A 57 0.81 5.22 3.51
CA ILE A 57 1.67 4.27 2.80
C ILE A 57 1.20 2.86 3.15
N VAL A 58 1.12 1.99 2.16
CA VAL A 58 0.64 0.62 2.31
C VAL A 58 1.74 -0.34 1.95
N ALA A 59 2.14 -1.20 2.87
CA ALA A 59 2.92 -2.39 2.58
C ALA A 59 1.94 -3.53 2.35
N THR A 60 1.74 -3.95 1.10
CA THR A 60 0.76 -5.02 0.81
C THR A 60 1.19 -6.33 1.45
N HIS A 61 2.45 -6.69 1.28
CA HIS A 61 3.06 -7.86 1.90
C HIS A 61 4.59 -7.68 1.92
N PRO A 62 5.33 -8.40 2.78
CA PRO A 62 6.73 -8.08 3.05
C PRO A 62 7.76 -8.78 2.15
N HIS A 63 7.49 -8.97 0.85
CA HIS A 63 8.50 -9.35 -0.13
C HIS A 63 9.36 -8.14 -0.52
N SER A 64 10.62 -8.39 -0.90
CA SER A 64 11.61 -7.33 -1.15
C SER A 64 11.26 -6.42 -2.31
N ASP A 65 10.59 -6.93 -3.32
CA ASP A 65 10.13 -6.20 -4.50
C ASP A 65 8.87 -5.33 -4.23
N HIS A 66 8.34 -5.36 -3.02
CA HIS A 66 7.25 -4.50 -2.55
C HIS A 66 7.68 -3.56 -1.41
N ILE A 67 8.55 -4.01 -0.51
CA ILE A 67 9.00 -3.20 0.62
C ILE A 67 10.47 -2.76 0.55
N GLY A 68 11.17 -3.09 -0.54
CA GLY A 68 12.63 -2.93 -0.64
C GLY A 68 13.12 -1.51 -0.44
N SER A 69 12.46 -0.53 -1.02
CA SER A 69 12.76 0.89 -0.87
C SER A 69 11.91 1.60 0.17
N MET A 70 10.87 0.94 0.71
CA MET A 70 9.91 1.57 1.63
C MET A 70 10.54 2.19 2.88
N PRO A 71 11.54 1.59 3.55
CA PRO A 71 12.19 2.22 4.69
C PRO A 71 12.72 3.61 4.39
N LYS A 72 13.41 3.77 3.26
CA LYS A 72 13.99 5.05 2.85
C LYS A 72 12.95 6.05 2.34
N VAL A 73 11.87 5.55 1.71
CA VAL A 73 10.74 6.41 1.34
C VAL A 73 10.09 6.99 2.59
N ILE A 74 9.85 6.16 3.64
CA ILE A 74 9.31 6.62 4.93
C ILE A 74 10.23 7.64 5.60
N GLU A 75 11.55 7.48 5.47
CA GLU A 75 12.54 8.43 5.99
C GLU A 75 12.58 9.75 5.20
N GLY A 76 12.25 9.70 3.91
CA GLY A 76 12.38 10.82 2.96
C GLY A 76 11.15 11.71 2.80
N ILE A 77 9.97 11.25 3.25
CA ILE A 77 8.73 12.02 3.16
C ILE A 77 7.87 11.83 4.42
N LYS A 78 7.12 12.86 4.80
CA LYS A 78 6.18 12.73 5.91
C LYS A 78 5.06 11.74 5.56
N VAL A 79 4.78 10.80 6.47
CA VAL A 79 3.69 9.84 6.35
C VAL A 79 2.80 9.93 7.59
N ASP A 80 1.49 10.09 7.38
CA ASP A 80 0.54 10.19 8.51
C ASP A 80 0.11 8.80 9.00
N ASN A 81 -0.17 7.86 8.08
CA ASN A 81 -0.62 6.51 8.41
C ASN A 81 0.13 5.44 7.60
N ILE A 82 0.44 4.32 8.24
CA ILE A 82 1.09 3.17 7.61
C ILE A 82 0.18 1.95 7.77
N ILE A 83 -0.31 1.41 6.65
CA ILE A 83 -1.16 0.21 6.62
C ILE A 83 -0.27 -1.00 6.32
N ILE A 84 -0.33 -2.00 7.19
CA ILE A 84 0.42 -3.24 7.07
C ILE A 84 -0.50 -4.46 7.24
N PRO A 85 -0.17 -5.62 6.66
CA PRO A 85 -0.94 -6.84 6.89
C PRO A 85 -0.75 -7.35 8.31
N LYS A 86 -1.76 -8.01 8.84
CA LYS A 86 -1.63 -8.80 10.07
C LYS A 86 -1.04 -10.16 9.74
N LEU A 87 0.24 -10.35 10.04
CA LEU A 87 0.91 -11.62 9.80
C LEU A 87 0.80 -12.55 11.02
N PRO A 88 0.51 -13.85 10.82
CA PRO A 88 0.71 -14.83 11.88
C PRO A 88 2.20 -14.96 12.20
N ASN A 89 2.54 -15.35 13.42
CA ASN A 89 3.93 -15.45 13.87
C ASN A 89 4.82 -16.30 12.96
N SER A 90 4.24 -17.35 12.35
CA SER A 90 4.95 -18.23 11.40
C SER A 90 5.37 -17.55 10.10
N LEU A 91 4.72 -16.44 9.71
CA LEU A 91 5.01 -15.70 8.49
C LEU A 91 5.76 -14.38 8.72
N VAL A 92 6.02 -14.01 9.97
CA VAL A 92 6.79 -12.77 10.25
C VAL A 92 8.22 -12.94 9.72
N PRO A 93 8.66 -12.11 8.75
CA PRO A 93 9.98 -12.29 8.17
C PRO A 93 11.09 -11.92 9.16
N THR A 94 12.20 -12.64 9.06
CA THR A 94 13.45 -12.33 9.78
C THR A 94 14.49 -11.62 8.90
N THR A 95 14.09 -11.24 7.69
CA THR A 95 14.99 -10.59 6.72
C THR A 95 15.43 -9.20 7.18
N SER A 96 16.63 -8.82 6.76
CA SER A 96 17.17 -7.49 7.11
C SER A 96 16.33 -6.34 6.60
N ILE A 97 15.66 -6.52 5.43
CA ILE A 97 14.81 -5.49 4.86
C ILE A 97 13.54 -5.29 5.70
N TYR A 98 12.91 -6.37 6.16
CA TYR A 98 11.76 -6.28 7.05
C TYR A 98 12.12 -5.62 8.38
N GLN A 99 13.27 -5.96 8.96
CA GLN A 99 13.75 -5.31 10.19
C GLN A 99 14.00 -3.79 9.99
N LYS A 100 14.56 -3.40 8.84
CA LYS A 100 14.74 -1.98 8.48
C LYS A 100 13.37 -1.28 8.32
N LEU A 101 12.40 -1.93 7.68
CA LEU A 101 11.04 -1.39 7.56
C LEU A 101 10.43 -1.15 8.94
N ILE A 102 10.45 -2.13 9.82
CA ILE A 102 9.91 -1.98 11.18
C ILE A 102 10.61 -0.85 11.95
N LYS A 103 11.93 -0.71 11.78
CA LYS A 103 12.70 0.39 12.39
C LYS A 103 12.26 1.76 11.84
N ALA A 104 12.13 1.90 10.51
CA ALA A 104 11.68 3.12 9.87
C ALA A 104 10.25 3.49 10.29
N ILE A 105 9.34 2.52 10.33
CA ILE A 105 7.97 2.70 10.82
C ILE A 105 7.96 3.24 12.26
N LYS A 106 8.73 2.64 13.16
CA LYS A 106 8.81 3.09 14.56
C LYS A 106 9.38 4.50 14.70
N ALA A 107 10.32 4.87 13.85
CA ALA A 107 10.98 6.18 13.88
C ALA A 107 10.12 7.29 13.24
N SER A 108 9.21 6.95 12.33
CA SER A 108 8.43 7.90 11.53
C SER A 108 7.41 8.71 12.35
N GLY A 109 6.95 8.18 13.49
CA GLY A 109 5.85 8.74 14.25
C GLY A 109 4.47 8.59 13.59
N ALA A 110 4.39 7.91 12.44
CA ALA A 110 3.13 7.63 11.76
C ALA A 110 2.25 6.67 12.55
N LYS A 111 0.94 6.80 12.38
CA LYS A 111 -0.01 5.84 12.96
C LYS A 111 0.06 4.53 12.19
N VAL A 112 0.34 3.44 12.89
CA VAL A 112 0.35 2.09 12.30
C VAL A 112 -1.05 1.50 12.35
N ILE A 113 -1.51 1.01 11.21
CA ILE A 113 -2.82 0.39 11.01
C ILE A 113 -2.59 -1.06 10.58
N SER A 114 -3.04 -2.02 11.37
CA SER A 114 -3.12 -3.41 10.96
C SER A 114 -4.37 -3.61 10.11
N ALA A 115 -4.19 -3.98 8.84
CA ALA A 115 -5.29 -4.16 7.90
C ALA A 115 -6.30 -5.19 8.39
N LYS A 116 -7.58 -4.81 8.36
CA LYS A 116 -8.69 -5.68 8.72
C LYS A 116 -9.79 -5.55 7.68
N VAL A 117 -10.29 -6.69 7.20
CA VAL A 117 -11.40 -6.73 6.24
C VAL A 117 -12.63 -5.99 6.77
N GLY A 118 -13.19 -5.14 5.93
CA GLY A 118 -14.33 -4.29 6.25
C GLY A 118 -13.98 -2.92 6.79
N ASP A 119 -12.73 -2.67 7.21
CA ASP A 119 -12.30 -1.34 7.61
C ASP A 119 -12.31 -0.38 6.41
N THR A 120 -12.73 0.85 6.66
CA THR A 120 -12.82 1.90 5.64
C THR A 120 -12.05 3.14 6.05
N TYR A 121 -11.43 3.79 5.07
CA TYR A 121 -10.68 5.03 5.24
C TYR A 121 -11.05 6.00 4.12
N THR A 122 -10.70 7.27 4.30
CA THR A 122 -10.88 8.30 3.27
C THR A 122 -9.53 8.75 2.72
N LEU A 123 -9.48 9.03 1.42
CA LEU A 123 -8.37 9.70 0.76
C LEU A 123 -8.97 10.88 -0.04
N GLY A 124 -9.02 12.06 0.57
CA GLY A 124 -9.81 13.15 0.02
C GLY A 124 -11.28 12.72 -0.17
N ASP A 125 -11.78 12.84 -1.41
CA ASP A 125 -13.13 12.41 -1.77
C ASP A 125 -13.23 10.92 -2.13
N ALA A 126 -12.11 10.20 -2.14
CA ALA A 126 -12.10 8.76 -2.38
C ALA A 126 -12.30 7.96 -1.09
N LYS A 127 -12.97 6.82 -1.21
CA LYS A 127 -13.18 5.85 -0.13
C LYS A 127 -12.31 4.62 -0.37
N ILE A 128 -11.51 4.25 0.64
CA ILE A 128 -10.73 3.03 0.68
C ILE A 128 -11.48 2.00 1.51
N THR A 129 -11.61 0.77 1.03
CA THR A 129 -12.17 -0.35 1.79
C THR A 129 -11.19 -1.52 1.75
N ILE A 130 -10.80 -2.05 2.89
CA ILE A 130 -9.98 -3.26 2.97
C ILE A 130 -10.89 -4.48 2.70
N VAL A 131 -10.55 -5.25 1.67
CA VAL A 131 -11.32 -6.44 1.27
C VAL A 131 -10.55 -7.75 1.45
N GLY A 132 -9.24 -7.68 1.67
CA GLY A 132 -8.37 -8.82 1.95
C GLY A 132 -7.15 -8.46 2.79
N PRO A 133 -6.45 -9.46 3.34
CA PRO A 133 -6.75 -10.90 3.27
C PRO A 133 -7.92 -11.31 4.18
N VAL A 134 -8.68 -12.30 3.75
CA VAL A 134 -9.77 -12.90 4.55
C VAL A 134 -9.21 -14.08 5.34
N GLY A 135 -9.40 -14.04 6.67
CA GLY A 135 -8.88 -15.08 7.57
C GLY A 135 -7.37 -14.98 7.81
N THR A 136 -6.75 -16.11 8.16
CA THR A 136 -5.31 -16.19 8.42
C THR A 136 -4.57 -16.63 7.15
N PRO A 137 -3.64 -15.82 6.61
CA PRO A 137 -2.89 -16.21 5.42
C PRO A 137 -1.91 -17.36 5.73
N GLU A 138 -1.66 -18.22 4.74
CA GLU A 138 -0.73 -19.35 4.84
C GLU A 138 0.64 -19.06 4.23
N ASP A 139 0.74 -18.01 3.41
CA ASP A 139 1.96 -17.52 2.78
C ASP A 139 1.95 -15.99 2.66
N LEU A 140 3.08 -15.41 2.27
CA LEU A 140 3.23 -13.96 2.21
C LEU A 140 2.46 -13.32 1.06
N ASN A 141 2.35 -13.95 -0.11
CA ASN A 141 1.58 -13.41 -1.23
C ASN A 141 0.10 -13.29 -0.84
N ASN A 142 -0.47 -14.36 -0.28
CA ASN A 142 -1.86 -14.36 0.18
C ASN A 142 -2.09 -13.55 1.46
N ALA A 143 -1.03 -13.04 2.10
CA ALA A 143 -1.12 -12.03 3.15
C ALA A 143 -1.29 -10.61 2.61
N SER A 144 -1.24 -10.40 1.29
CA SER A 144 -1.38 -9.09 0.66
C SER A 144 -2.61 -8.35 1.13
N VAL A 145 -2.42 -7.11 1.55
CA VAL A 145 -3.52 -6.18 1.81
C VAL A 145 -4.20 -5.87 0.48
N VAL A 146 -5.44 -6.30 0.33
CA VAL A 146 -6.26 -6.02 -0.85
C VAL A 146 -7.23 -4.91 -0.54
N MET A 147 -7.25 -3.87 -1.39
CA MET A 147 -8.05 -2.67 -1.17
C MET A 147 -8.89 -2.34 -2.40
N LYS A 148 -10.16 -1.99 -2.16
CA LYS A 148 -11.00 -1.30 -3.14
C LYS A 148 -10.97 0.20 -2.86
N VAL A 149 -10.68 1.00 -3.87
CA VAL A 149 -10.74 2.47 -3.80
C VAL A 149 -11.84 2.95 -4.74
N VAL A 150 -12.78 3.72 -4.21
CA VAL A 150 -13.92 4.25 -4.97
C VAL A 150 -13.83 5.77 -5.01
N TYR A 151 -13.90 6.34 -6.22
CA TYR A 151 -14.02 7.77 -6.44
C TYR A 151 -15.18 8.04 -7.41
N GLY A 152 -16.24 8.67 -6.93
CA GLY A 152 -17.47 8.88 -7.69
C GLY A 152 -18.07 7.55 -8.15
N LYS A 153 -18.14 7.35 -9.47
CA LYS A 153 -18.66 6.11 -10.09
C LYS A 153 -17.56 5.11 -10.47
N ASN A 154 -16.30 5.45 -10.27
CA ASN A 154 -15.17 4.62 -10.63
C ASN A 154 -14.65 3.85 -9.41
N SER A 155 -14.25 2.61 -9.63
CA SER A 155 -13.62 1.79 -8.60
C SER A 155 -12.34 1.16 -9.13
N PHE A 156 -11.37 1.00 -8.22
CA PHE A 156 -10.08 0.37 -8.47
C PHE A 156 -9.85 -0.69 -7.40
N LEU A 157 -9.35 -1.84 -7.81
CA LEU A 157 -8.97 -2.92 -6.91
C LEU A 157 -7.45 -3.08 -6.96
N PHE A 158 -6.79 -2.89 -5.82
CA PHE A 158 -5.35 -3.08 -5.64
C PHE A 158 -5.14 -4.37 -4.86
N THR A 159 -4.47 -5.34 -5.47
CA THR A 159 -4.42 -6.72 -4.97
C THR A 159 -3.08 -7.12 -4.36
N GLY A 160 -2.03 -6.32 -4.57
CA GLY A 160 -0.68 -6.79 -4.34
C GLY A 160 -0.49 -8.13 -5.06
N ASP A 161 0.18 -9.07 -4.43
CA ASP A 161 0.42 -10.42 -4.98
C ASP A 161 -0.60 -11.46 -4.51
N ALA A 162 -1.83 -11.02 -4.18
CA ALA A 162 -2.89 -11.95 -3.80
C ALA A 162 -3.16 -12.96 -4.91
N GLU A 163 -3.09 -14.24 -4.55
CA GLU A 163 -3.26 -15.36 -5.50
C GLU A 163 -4.71 -15.90 -5.48
N ALA A 164 -4.98 -16.86 -6.36
CA ALA A 164 -6.30 -17.45 -6.55
C ALA A 164 -7.00 -17.90 -5.25
N LYS A 165 -6.24 -18.30 -4.22
CA LYS A 165 -6.78 -18.67 -2.90
C LYS A 165 -7.36 -17.44 -2.20
N SER A 166 -6.60 -16.36 -2.12
CA SER A 166 -7.04 -15.10 -1.52
C SER A 166 -8.23 -14.52 -2.29
N GLU A 167 -8.18 -14.52 -3.64
CA GLU A 167 -9.28 -14.06 -4.48
C GLU A 167 -10.58 -14.81 -4.21
N LYS A 168 -10.52 -16.15 -4.13
CA LYS A 168 -11.69 -16.99 -3.80
C LYS A 168 -12.26 -16.66 -2.42
N GLN A 169 -11.38 -16.43 -1.43
CA GLN A 169 -11.80 -16.06 -0.07
C GLN A 169 -12.49 -14.69 -0.05
N ILE A 170 -11.94 -13.70 -0.76
CA ILE A 170 -12.52 -12.36 -0.88
C ILE A 170 -13.93 -12.44 -1.49
N LEU A 171 -14.08 -13.18 -2.59
CA LEU A 171 -15.39 -13.38 -3.24
C LEU A 171 -16.38 -14.10 -2.34
N ALA A 172 -15.94 -15.18 -1.68
CA ALA A 172 -16.78 -15.97 -0.75
C ALA A 172 -17.22 -15.15 0.48
N ASN A 173 -16.40 -14.16 0.89
CA ASN A 173 -16.73 -13.24 1.99
C ASN A 173 -17.74 -12.15 1.58
N GLY A 174 -18.22 -12.17 0.34
CA GLY A 174 -19.24 -11.23 -0.15
C GLY A 174 -18.72 -9.82 -0.40
N ALA A 175 -17.41 -9.64 -0.63
CA ALA A 175 -16.85 -8.34 -0.95
C ALA A 175 -17.44 -7.82 -2.27
N ASP A 176 -17.95 -6.59 -2.25
CA ASP A 176 -18.31 -5.87 -3.47
C ASP A 176 -17.03 -5.32 -4.11
N ILE A 177 -16.56 -6.01 -5.14
CA ILE A 177 -15.34 -5.67 -5.90
C ILE A 177 -15.64 -5.11 -7.29
N LYS A 178 -16.91 -4.80 -7.60
CA LYS A 178 -17.33 -4.19 -8.87
C LYS A 178 -17.08 -2.70 -8.87
#